data_b896239250f8b203bdaa16945d6fd6cf
#
_entry.id   b896239250f8b203bdaa16945d6fd6cf
#
_cell.length_a   1.000
_cell.length_b   1.000
_cell.length_c   1.000
_cell.angle_alpha   90.00
_cell.angle_beta   90.00
_cell.angle_gamma   90.00
#
_symmetry.space_group_name_H-M   'P 1'
#
loop_
_entity.id
_entity.type
_entity.pdbx_description
1 polymer ?
#
loop_
_entity_poly.entity_id
_entity_poly.type
_entity_poly.pdbx_seq_one_letter_code
_entity_poly.pdbx_strand_id
1 'polypeptide(L)' 'LTMKIEEATVYVLSERNGGLKTEQIAEIINRRRLHVRKDGLPVSSAQVFAAVMRNSQVFAKSEGRIMLLLLM' A
#
# COMPACT_ATOMS: atom_id res chain seq x y z
N LEU A 1 6.79 -16.77 -1.45
CA LEU A 1 5.62 -16.25 -0.73
C LEU A 1 5.45 -14.76 -1.01
N THR A 2 4.21 -14.36 -1.28
CA THR A 2 3.90 -12.97 -1.47
C THR A 2 2.87 -12.52 -0.44
N MET A 3 2.91 -11.24 -0.10
CA MET A 3 1.92 -10.65 0.79
C MET A 3 0.68 -10.28 -0.01
N LYS A 4 -0.46 -10.18 0.67
CA LYS A 4 -1.62 -9.55 0.07
C LYS A 4 -1.32 -8.06 -0.11
N ILE A 5 -2.06 -7.39 -0.99
CA ILE A 5 -1.81 -5.97 -1.26
C ILE A 5 -1.91 -5.13 0.01
N GLU A 6 -2.91 -5.38 0.86
CA GLU A 6 -3.06 -4.62 2.10
C GLU A 6 -1.89 -4.89 3.06
N GLU A 7 -1.40 -6.13 3.10
CA GLU A 7 -0.25 -6.47 3.94
C GLU A 7 1.02 -5.79 3.43
N ALA A 8 1.21 -5.80 2.12
CA ALA A 8 2.35 -5.13 1.51
C ALA A 8 2.30 -3.63 1.77
N THR A 9 1.11 -3.05 1.72
CA THR A 9 0.93 -1.63 1.99
C THR A 9 1.30 -1.29 3.44
N VAL A 10 0.86 -2.11 4.38
CA VAL A 10 1.24 -1.93 5.79
C VAL A 10 2.75 -2.00 5.93
N TYR A 11 3.38 -2.98 5.30
CA TYR A 11 4.82 -3.16 5.38
C TYR A 11 5.57 -1.94 4.85
N VAL A 12 5.16 -1.44 3.69
CA VAL A 12 5.79 -0.25 3.08
C VAL A 12 5.61 0.96 3.99
N LEU A 13 4.40 1.18 4.50
CA LEU A 13 4.12 2.36 5.32
C LEU A 13 4.76 2.29 6.70
N SER A 14 5.04 1.10 7.21
CA SER A 14 5.69 0.96 8.51
C SER A 14 7.10 1.55 8.51
N GLU A 15 7.67 1.74 7.34
CA GLU A 15 9.00 2.32 7.18
C GLU A 15 8.94 3.83 6.86
N ARG A 16 7.74 4.41 6.80
CA ARG A 16 7.56 5.79 6.33
C ARG A 16 6.57 6.54 7.23
N ASN A 17 7.09 7.36 8.12
CA ASN A 17 6.25 8.08 9.08
C ASN A 17 5.30 9.11 8.44
N GLY A 18 5.70 9.69 7.33
CA GLY A 18 4.90 10.73 6.66
C GLY A 18 3.86 10.23 5.71
N GLY A 19 3.76 8.91 5.55
CA GLY A 19 2.84 8.32 4.58
C GLY A 19 3.33 8.46 3.16
N LEU A 20 2.58 7.89 2.23
CA LEU A 20 2.93 7.88 0.80
C LEU A 20 1.66 7.97 -0.03
N LYS A 21 1.81 8.46 -1.24
CA LYS A 21 0.72 8.42 -2.23
C LYS A 21 0.56 7.00 -2.75
N THR A 22 -0.65 6.68 -3.23
CA THR A 22 -0.94 5.32 -3.73
C THR A 22 0.00 4.92 -4.86
N GLU A 23 0.37 5.86 -5.73
CA GLU A 23 1.29 5.56 -6.83
C GLU A 23 2.67 5.17 -6.32
N GLN A 24 3.14 5.85 -5.27
CA GLN A 24 4.42 5.54 -4.66
C GLN A 24 4.39 4.18 -3.97
N ILE A 25 3.29 3.87 -3.31
CA ILE A 25 3.13 2.57 -2.64
C ILE A 25 3.16 1.46 -3.67
N ALA A 26 2.40 1.61 -4.76
CA ALA A 26 2.35 0.61 -5.82
C ALA A 26 3.75 0.40 -6.43
N GLU A 27 4.47 1.49 -6.67
CA GLU A 27 5.82 1.41 -7.25
C GLU A 27 6.75 0.61 -6.34
N ILE A 28 6.73 0.89 -5.04
CA ILE A 28 7.59 0.19 -4.09
C ILE A 28 7.22 -1.29 -4.01
N ILE A 29 5.92 -1.59 -3.97
CA ILE A 29 5.46 -2.98 -3.93
C ILE A 29 5.98 -3.73 -5.15
N ASN A 30 5.87 -3.13 -6.33
CA ASN A 30 6.32 -3.77 -7.57
C ASN A 30 7.84 -3.93 -7.61
N ARG A 31 8.56 -2.89 -7.25
CA ARG A 31 10.03 -2.90 -7.30
C ARG A 31 10.61 -3.94 -6.34
N ARG A 32 10.03 -4.05 -5.15
CA ARG A 32 10.50 -4.98 -4.13
C ARG A 32 9.79 -6.33 -4.20
N ARG A 33 8.84 -6.49 -5.13
CA ARG A 33 8.06 -7.71 -5.36
C ARG A 33 7.38 -8.21 -4.09
N LEU A 34 6.83 -7.27 -3.34
CA LEU A 34 6.14 -7.61 -2.10
C LEU A 34 4.80 -8.30 -2.37
N HIS A 35 4.17 -7.96 -3.48
CA HIS A 35 2.97 -8.65 -3.95
C HIS A 35 3.12 -8.86 -5.46
N VAL A 36 2.91 -10.09 -5.91
CA VAL A 36 2.99 -10.44 -7.33
C VAL A 36 1.64 -10.96 -7.76
N ARG A 37 1.04 -10.30 -8.75
CA ARG A 37 -0.27 -10.70 -9.27
C ARG A 37 -0.13 -12.01 -10.04
N LYS A 38 -1.22 -12.80 -10.03
CA LYS A 38 -1.26 -14.07 -10.76
C LYS A 38 -1.10 -13.88 -12.26
N ASP A 39 -1.57 -12.74 -12.79
CA ASP A 39 -1.48 -12.46 -14.21
C ASP A 39 -0.13 -11.87 -14.63
N GLY A 40 0.78 -11.66 -13.69
CA GLY A 40 2.10 -11.13 -13.98
C GLY A 40 2.16 -9.63 -14.21
N LEU A 41 1.03 -8.94 -14.17
CA LEU A 41 0.99 -7.50 -14.35
C LEU A 41 1.37 -6.79 -13.06
N PRO A 42 1.87 -5.56 -13.16
CA PRO A 42 2.22 -4.81 -11.94
C PRO A 42 0.97 -4.41 -11.15
N VAL A 43 1.15 -4.26 -9.85
CA VAL A 43 0.11 -3.71 -8.98
C VAL A 43 -0.12 -2.25 -9.37
N SER A 44 -1.38 -1.85 -9.50
CA SER A 44 -1.73 -0.48 -9.87
C SER A 44 -2.06 0.35 -8.63
N SER A 45 -2.00 1.68 -8.78
CA SER A 45 -2.41 2.58 -7.70
C SER A 45 -3.88 2.37 -7.33
N ALA A 46 -4.72 2.03 -8.32
CA ALA A 46 -6.13 1.76 -8.05
C ALA A 46 -6.32 0.56 -7.16
N GLN A 47 -5.50 -0.49 -7.32
CA GLN A 47 -5.57 -1.67 -6.47
C GLN A 47 -5.12 -1.36 -5.05
N VAL A 48 -4.08 -0.53 -4.90
CA VAL A 48 -3.64 -0.08 -3.58
C VAL A 48 -4.75 0.73 -2.91
N PHE A 49 -5.35 1.66 -3.66
CA PHE A 49 -6.42 2.49 -3.12
C PHE A 49 -7.61 1.64 -2.67
N ALA A 50 -8.01 0.66 -3.49
CA ALA A 50 -9.13 -0.22 -3.14
C ALA A 50 -8.83 -1.02 -1.87
N ALA A 51 -7.60 -1.52 -1.72
CA ALA A 51 -7.20 -2.26 -0.53
C ALA A 51 -7.25 -1.36 0.71
N VAL A 52 -6.78 -0.13 0.58
CA VAL A 52 -6.80 0.84 1.67
C VAL A 52 -8.24 1.15 2.09
N MET A 53 -9.13 1.36 1.12
CA MET A 53 -10.52 1.69 1.41
C MET A 53 -11.27 0.54 2.07
N ARG A 54 -10.89 -0.70 1.77
CA ARG A 54 -11.50 -1.87 2.40
C ARG A 54 -10.99 -2.09 3.83
N ASN A 55 -9.93 -1.40 4.22
CA ASN A 55 -9.29 -1.58 5.52
C ASN A 55 -9.17 -0.24 6.24
N SER A 56 -10.26 0.51 6.29
CA SER A 56 -10.26 1.86 6.83
C SER A 56 -9.91 1.93 8.31
N GLN A 57 -9.99 0.82 9.02
CA GLN A 57 -9.61 0.78 10.43
C GLN A 57 -8.08 0.72 10.61
N VAL A 58 -7.34 0.49 9.53
CA VAL A 58 -5.88 0.37 9.58
C VAL A 58 -5.21 1.59 8.95
N PHE A 59 -5.84 2.17 7.94
CA PHE A 59 -5.26 3.25 7.14
C PHE A 59 -6.05 4.53 7.28
N ALA A 60 -5.35 5.64 7.16
CA ALA A 60 -5.98 6.96 7.05
C ALA A 60 -5.46 7.64 5.79
N LYS A 61 -6.28 8.50 5.21
CA LYS A 61 -5.89 9.33 4.07
C LYS A 61 -5.85 10.79 4.53
N SER A 62 -4.73 11.44 4.31
CA SER A 62 -4.55 12.83 4.69
C SER A 62 -3.70 13.52 3.64
N GLU A 63 -4.23 14.59 3.05
CA GLU A 63 -3.53 15.41 2.06
C GLU A 63 -3.00 14.59 0.89
N GLY A 64 -3.80 13.61 0.45
CA GLY A 64 -3.45 12.76 -0.67
C GLY A 64 -2.48 11.65 -0.36
N ARG A 65 -2.09 11.50 0.91
CA ARG A 65 -1.18 10.44 1.34
C ARG A 65 -1.92 9.41 2.15
N ILE A 66 -1.47 8.17 2.04
CA ILE A 66 -1.98 7.07 2.86
C ILE A 66 -1.04 6.88 4.03
N MET A 67 -1.59 6.75 5.23
CA MET A 67 -0.82 6.60 6.45
C MET A 67 -1.38 5.45 7.28
N LEU A 68 -0.54 4.86 8.11
CA LEU A 68 -1.01 3.88 9.10
C LEU A 68 -1.55 4.62 10.31
N LEU A 69 -2.73 4.22 10.78
CA LEU A 69 -3.32 4.84 11.97
C LEU A 69 -2.42 4.71 13.19
N LEU A 70 -1.69 3.60 13.29
CA LEU A 70 -0.79 3.37 14.42
C LEU A 70 0.36 4.37 14.50
N LEU A 71 0.70 5.02 13.39
CA LEU A 71 1.83 5.95 13.33
C LEU A 71 1.39 7.40 13.37
N MET A 72 0.11 7.65 13.53
CA MET A 72 -0.42 9.02 13.57
C MET A 72 -0.39 9.60 14.97
#